data_92522d27675812fba7b68fdb19c4a56e
#
_entry.id   92522d27675812fba7b68fdb19c4a56e
#
_cell.length_a   1.000
_cell.length_b   1.000
_cell.length_c   1.000
_cell.angle_alpha   90.00
_cell.angle_beta   90.00
_cell.angle_gamma   90.00
#
_symmetry.space_group_name_H-M   'P 1'
#
loop_
_entity.id
_entity.type
_entity.pdbx_description
1 polymer ?
#
loop_
_entity_poly.entity_id
_entity_poly.type
_entity_poly.pdbx_seq_one_letter_code
_entity_poly.pdbx_strand_id
1 'polypeptide(L)'
;LLIAERCNVNLKTNQYHLPRFDVPEDCTTETYLHALCEKGLQRKYGDKARDPKVRERLDYELGVIHNMGFDAYFLIVWDLCMYAKREGIWYNARGSAAGSIVAYCLDITRVEPLDHGLIFERFLNPSRISMPDIDMDFQDDLRSKIIKYCADKYGHDKVAAIITFGTLGAKAAIRDVGRVMDVPLSEVDQVSKLIPSTPSKQITIPEALKEVKELKELYDTVPYLKELIDTAHHMEGVVRNVGTHAAGIVITDEPVINYVPLHRPTSNSDDTPVKSVTQFEMAHLDALGLLKVDFLGLATLTIMARASEMIKSRHNVNMTLQNIPIDDPSTFEFLGTGHTAGVFQLEGSGMTRYIVQMQPKNLAQIIAMVALYRPGPLDFIPSYIKRMHGEEEVTYRHPSMEPIFKETYGIAIYQEQLMFAAMKIGGYTAAEADGLRSAISKKKAKE
;
A
#
# COMPACT_ATOMS: atom_id res chain seq x y z
N LEU A 1 11.17 -40.73 22.35
CA LEU A 1 10.54 -41.53 21.30
C LEU A 1 9.09 -41.87 21.63
N LEU A 2 8.78 -42.47 22.76
CA LEU A 2 7.42 -42.90 23.16
C LEU A 2 6.40 -41.72 23.23
N ILE A 3 6.84 -40.52 23.62
CA ILE A 3 5.99 -39.30 23.60
C ILE A 3 5.79 -38.84 22.15
N ALA A 4 6.81 -38.84 21.32
CA ALA A 4 6.70 -38.45 19.91
C ALA A 4 5.78 -39.40 19.13
N GLU A 5 5.83 -40.70 19.40
CA GLU A 5 4.93 -41.70 18.79
C GLU A 5 3.45 -41.52 19.16
N ARG A 6 3.20 -40.90 20.32
CA ARG A 6 1.84 -40.56 20.80
C ARG A 6 1.32 -39.22 20.31
N CYS A 7 2.20 -38.38 19.75
CA CYS A 7 1.85 -37.07 19.21
C CYS A 7 1.65 -37.18 17.69
N ASN A 8 0.45 -36.93 17.24
CA ASN A 8 0.11 -36.91 15.80
C ASN A 8 -0.44 -35.52 15.46
N VAL A 9 0.49 -34.57 15.28
CA VAL A 9 0.16 -33.20 14.89
C VAL A 9 0.29 -33.06 13.38
N ASN A 10 -0.81 -32.73 12.72
CA ASN A 10 -0.82 -32.42 11.30
C ASN A 10 -1.00 -30.92 11.12
N LEU A 11 0.06 -30.23 10.71
CA LEU A 11 -0.01 -28.79 10.40
C LEU A 11 -0.58 -28.62 8.99
N LYS A 12 -1.82 -28.16 8.90
CA LYS A 12 -2.45 -27.82 7.63
C LYS A 12 -1.83 -26.52 7.12
N THR A 13 -1.15 -26.56 5.99
CA THR A 13 -0.57 -25.41 5.30
C THR A 13 -1.33 -25.14 4.00
N ASN A 14 -1.23 -23.92 3.46
CA ASN A 14 -1.83 -23.52 2.18
C ASN A 14 -3.38 -23.55 2.15
N GLN A 15 -4.01 -23.20 3.26
CA GLN A 15 -5.45 -22.96 3.31
C GLN A 15 -5.69 -21.48 3.66
N TYR A 16 -6.69 -20.86 3.02
CA TYR A 16 -7.16 -19.53 3.41
C TYR A 16 -8.28 -19.64 4.45
N HIS A 17 -8.17 -18.86 5.51
CA HIS A 17 -9.13 -18.79 6.61
C HIS A 17 -9.93 -17.49 6.50
N LEU A 18 -10.83 -17.46 5.52
CA LEU A 18 -11.69 -16.30 5.28
C LEU A 18 -12.91 -16.34 6.21
N PRO A 19 -13.25 -15.22 6.86
CA PRO A 19 -14.46 -15.12 7.66
C PRO A 19 -15.70 -15.42 6.79
N ARG A 20 -16.71 -15.98 7.40
CA ARG A 20 -18.02 -16.11 6.75
C ARG A 20 -18.67 -14.75 6.67
N PHE A 21 -19.24 -14.47 5.51
CA PHE A 21 -20.07 -13.30 5.30
C PHE A 21 -21.53 -13.74 5.23
N ASP A 22 -22.38 -13.15 6.08
CA ASP A 22 -23.80 -13.45 6.09
C ASP A 22 -24.47 -12.82 4.89
N VAL A 23 -25.05 -13.65 4.04
CA VAL A 23 -25.82 -13.24 2.87
C VAL A 23 -27.32 -13.50 3.11
N PRO A 24 -28.23 -12.85 2.34
CA PRO A 24 -29.66 -13.17 2.40
C PRO A 24 -29.93 -14.66 2.17
N GLU A 25 -30.99 -15.20 2.78
CA GLU A 25 -31.32 -16.65 2.83
C GLU A 25 -31.37 -17.34 1.45
N ASP A 26 -31.76 -16.61 0.40
CA ASP A 26 -31.87 -17.12 -0.97
C ASP A 26 -30.59 -16.93 -1.81
N CYS A 27 -29.44 -16.48 -1.19
CA CYS A 27 -28.23 -16.15 -1.91
C CYS A 27 -27.03 -16.97 -1.40
N THR A 28 -26.11 -17.24 -2.32
CA THR A 28 -24.71 -17.60 -1.99
C THR A 28 -23.86 -16.32 -1.97
N THR A 29 -22.64 -16.39 -1.44
CA THR A 29 -21.68 -15.27 -1.51
C THR A 29 -21.42 -14.83 -2.95
N GLU A 30 -21.31 -15.78 -3.88
CA GLU A 30 -21.15 -15.55 -5.30
C GLU A 30 -22.34 -14.78 -5.89
N THR A 31 -23.55 -15.30 -5.74
CA THR A 31 -24.75 -14.70 -6.34
C THR A 31 -25.06 -13.34 -5.73
N TYR A 32 -24.77 -13.15 -4.43
CA TYR A 32 -24.93 -11.87 -3.77
C TYR A 32 -23.90 -10.83 -4.25
N LEU A 33 -22.63 -11.21 -4.38
CA LEU A 33 -21.59 -10.36 -4.95
C LEU A 33 -21.95 -9.92 -6.36
N HIS A 34 -22.38 -10.87 -7.21
CA HIS A 34 -22.81 -10.59 -8.57
C HIS A 34 -23.98 -9.58 -8.60
N ALA A 35 -25.01 -9.78 -7.77
CA ALA A 35 -26.16 -8.88 -7.69
C ALA A 35 -25.77 -7.46 -7.24
N LEU A 36 -24.83 -7.33 -6.31
CA LEU A 36 -24.30 -6.03 -5.88
C LEU A 36 -23.52 -5.34 -7.00
N CYS A 37 -22.70 -6.09 -7.74
CA CYS A 37 -21.94 -5.58 -8.87
C CYS A 37 -22.87 -5.12 -10.00
N GLU A 38 -23.93 -5.86 -10.32
CA GLU A 38 -24.92 -5.44 -11.32
C GLU A 38 -25.61 -4.12 -10.95
N LYS A 39 -26.04 -3.98 -9.69
CA LYS A 39 -26.60 -2.71 -9.19
C LYS A 39 -25.57 -1.58 -9.27
N GLY A 40 -24.32 -1.86 -8.91
CA GLY A 40 -23.22 -0.92 -9.00
C GLY A 40 -22.90 -0.50 -10.43
N LEU A 41 -22.91 -1.45 -11.35
CA LEU A 41 -22.66 -1.25 -12.77
C LEU A 41 -23.69 -0.27 -13.37
N GLN A 42 -24.97 -0.52 -13.12
CA GLN A 42 -26.06 0.37 -13.58
C GLN A 42 -25.90 1.78 -13.01
N ARG A 43 -25.56 1.90 -11.72
CA ARG A 43 -25.35 3.19 -11.06
C ARG A 43 -24.15 3.96 -11.59
N LYS A 44 -23.04 3.26 -11.89
CA LYS A 44 -21.76 3.89 -12.26
C LYS A 44 -21.66 4.19 -13.75
N TYR A 45 -22.14 3.28 -14.58
CA TYR A 45 -22.00 3.35 -16.04
C TYR A 45 -23.24 3.83 -16.75
N GLY A 46 -24.44 3.77 -16.12
CA GLY A 46 -25.70 4.17 -16.78
C GLY A 46 -25.91 3.41 -18.10
N ASP A 47 -26.05 4.14 -19.21
CA ASP A 47 -26.24 3.55 -20.53
C ASP A 47 -25.03 2.71 -20.99
N LYS A 48 -23.81 3.07 -20.59
CA LYS A 48 -22.59 2.29 -20.89
C LYS A 48 -22.54 0.95 -20.17
N ALA A 49 -23.43 0.67 -19.19
CA ALA A 49 -23.52 -0.61 -18.50
C ALA A 49 -23.79 -1.80 -19.44
N ARG A 50 -24.27 -1.52 -20.68
CA ARG A 50 -24.52 -2.53 -21.73
C ARG A 50 -23.37 -2.67 -22.72
N ASP A 51 -22.32 -1.86 -22.60
CA ASP A 51 -21.14 -1.94 -23.48
C ASP A 51 -20.50 -3.34 -23.33
N PRO A 52 -20.27 -4.08 -24.42
CA PRO A 52 -19.65 -5.39 -24.37
C PRO A 52 -18.33 -5.41 -23.60
N LYS A 53 -17.47 -4.40 -23.77
CA LYS A 53 -16.17 -4.31 -23.08
C LYS A 53 -16.35 -4.23 -21.55
N VAL A 54 -17.33 -3.46 -21.10
CA VAL A 54 -17.63 -3.29 -19.67
C VAL A 54 -18.17 -4.61 -19.09
N ARG A 55 -19.08 -5.28 -19.83
CA ARG A 55 -19.65 -6.56 -19.44
C ARG A 55 -18.62 -7.68 -19.39
N GLU A 56 -17.87 -7.87 -20.47
CA GLU A 56 -16.82 -8.88 -20.55
C GLU A 56 -15.80 -8.73 -19.43
N ARG A 57 -15.42 -7.49 -19.12
CA ARG A 57 -14.49 -7.21 -18.02
C ARG A 57 -15.09 -7.56 -16.65
N LEU A 58 -16.35 -7.21 -16.40
CA LEU A 58 -17.02 -7.54 -15.13
C LEU A 58 -17.17 -9.06 -14.96
N ASP A 59 -17.66 -9.76 -15.98
CA ASP A 59 -17.86 -11.21 -15.96
C ASP A 59 -16.54 -11.95 -15.78
N TYR A 60 -15.48 -11.49 -16.45
CA TYR A 60 -14.13 -12.03 -16.30
C TYR A 60 -13.62 -11.88 -14.85
N GLU A 61 -13.71 -10.68 -14.28
CA GLU A 61 -13.22 -10.43 -12.91
C GLU A 61 -14.01 -11.21 -11.88
N LEU A 62 -15.34 -11.25 -11.98
CA LEU A 62 -16.20 -12.06 -11.09
C LEU A 62 -15.85 -13.55 -11.18
N GLY A 63 -15.63 -14.07 -12.39
CA GLY A 63 -15.19 -15.44 -12.59
C GLY A 63 -13.84 -15.74 -11.94
N VAL A 64 -12.86 -14.85 -12.05
CA VAL A 64 -11.55 -15.02 -11.39
C VAL A 64 -11.69 -14.96 -9.86
N ILE A 65 -12.43 -13.98 -9.32
CA ILE A 65 -12.66 -13.82 -7.89
C ILE A 65 -13.31 -15.08 -7.31
N HIS A 66 -14.35 -15.59 -7.98
CA HIS A 66 -15.07 -16.80 -7.55
C HIS A 66 -14.16 -18.03 -7.59
N ASN A 67 -13.45 -18.27 -8.71
CA ASN A 67 -12.56 -19.42 -8.86
C ASN A 67 -11.41 -19.43 -7.86
N MET A 68 -10.97 -18.25 -7.40
CA MET A 68 -9.97 -18.11 -6.35
C MET A 68 -10.55 -18.16 -4.93
N GLY A 69 -11.90 -18.21 -4.77
CA GLY A 69 -12.58 -18.31 -3.48
C GLY A 69 -12.64 -16.99 -2.70
N PHE A 70 -12.55 -15.84 -3.36
CA PHE A 70 -12.46 -14.53 -2.69
C PHE A 70 -13.77 -13.73 -2.66
N ASP A 71 -14.92 -14.33 -2.99
CA ASP A 71 -16.24 -13.67 -2.94
C ASP A 71 -16.49 -13.03 -1.57
N ALA A 72 -16.28 -13.78 -0.49
CA ALA A 72 -16.47 -13.31 0.87
C ALA A 72 -15.54 -12.14 1.22
N TYR A 73 -14.29 -12.15 0.72
CA TYR A 73 -13.35 -11.07 0.93
C TYR A 73 -13.87 -9.74 0.37
N PHE A 74 -14.34 -9.74 -0.89
CA PHE A 74 -14.91 -8.53 -1.50
C PHE A 74 -16.16 -8.05 -0.77
N LEU A 75 -17.00 -8.96 -0.31
CA LEU A 75 -18.20 -8.62 0.48
C LEU A 75 -17.83 -8.02 1.84
N ILE A 76 -16.79 -8.51 2.51
CA ILE A 76 -16.28 -7.95 3.77
C ILE A 76 -15.80 -6.52 3.56
N VAL A 77 -14.95 -6.29 2.55
CA VAL A 77 -14.44 -4.95 2.26
C VAL A 77 -15.57 -4.00 1.83
N TRP A 78 -16.49 -4.47 1.00
CA TRP A 78 -17.70 -3.72 0.62
C TRP A 78 -18.52 -3.29 1.83
N ASP A 79 -18.76 -4.18 2.77
CA ASP A 79 -19.53 -3.90 3.97
C ASP A 79 -18.90 -2.82 4.85
N LEU A 80 -17.58 -2.90 5.04
CA LEU A 80 -16.82 -1.86 5.76
C LEU A 80 -16.93 -0.50 5.05
N CYS A 81 -16.86 -0.48 3.72
CA CYS A 81 -17.07 0.73 2.92
C CYS A 81 -18.50 1.27 3.05
N MET A 82 -19.50 0.39 3.06
CA MET A 82 -20.90 0.80 3.23
C MET A 82 -21.20 1.31 4.63
N TYR A 83 -20.57 0.73 5.66
CA TYR A 83 -20.62 1.29 7.01
C TYR A 83 -20.01 2.70 7.04
N ALA A 84 -18.81 2.88 6.50
CA ALA A 84 -18.17 4.18 6.42
C ALA A 84 -19.06 5.22 5.71
N LYS A 85 -19.68 4.83 4.60
CA LYS A 85 -20.58 5.68 3.83
C LYS A 85 -21.83 6.09 4.62
N ARG A 86 -22.43 5.18 5.39
CA ARG A 86 -23.58 5.46 6.25
C ARG A 86 -23.26 6.42 7.38
N GLU A 87 -22.07 6.28 7.96
CA GLU A 87 -21.57 7.13 9.03
C GLU A 87 -20.98 8.48 8.51
N GLY A 88 -21.00 8.72 7.21
CA GLY A 88 -20.44 9.93 6.61
C GLY A 88 -18.91 10.00 6.67
N ILE A 89 -18.24 8.88 6.87
CA ILE A 89 -16.77 8.79 6.94
C ILE A 89 -16.20 8.71 5.52
N TRP A 90 -15.31 9.62 5.19
CA TRP A 90 -14.64 9.60 3.89
C TRP A 90 -13.62 8.49 3.82
N TYR A 91 -13.62 7.76 2.72
CA TYR A 91 -12.72 6.65 2.46
C TYR A 91 -12.43 6.48 0.97
N ASN A 92 -11.35 5.80 0.65
CA ASN A 92 -11.04 5.32 -0.70
C ASN A 92 -10.06 4.16 -0.65
N ALA A 93 -10.20 3.21 -1.56
CA ALA A 93 -9.17 2.21 -1.78
C ALA A 93 -8.05 2.79 -2.64
N ARG A 94 -6.82 2.37 -2.38
CA ARG A 94 -5.64 2.72 -3.17
C ARG A 94 -4.90 1.48 -3.67
N GLY A 95 -3.84 1.70 -4.44
CA GLY A 95 -2.98 0.62 -4.93
C GLY A 95 -3.59 -0.19 -6.07
N SER A 96 -3.35 -1.49 -6.07
CA SER A 96 -3.73 -2.38 -7.17
C SER A 96 -5.23 -2.60 -7.30
N ALA A 97 -6.00 -2.47 -6.22
CA ALA A 97 -7.45 -2.64 -6.21
C ALA A 97 -8.18 -1.66 -7.15
N ALA A 98 -7.55 -0.49 -7.46
CA ALA A 98 -8.08 0.44 -8.45
C ALA A 98 -8.19 -0.17 -9.86
N GLY A 99 -7.48 -1.27 -10.15
CA GLY A 99 -7.57 -2.00 -11.42
C GLY A 99 -8.79 -2.92 -11.56
N SER A 100 -9.66 -3.01 -10.54
CA SER A 100 -10.82 -3.90 -10.54
C SER A 100 -12.13 -3.15 -10.80
N ILE A 101 -12.88 -3.57 -11.84
CA ILE A 101 -14.23 -3.08 -12.09
C ILE A 101 -15.21 -3.56 -11.02
N VAL A 102 -14.98 -4.73 -10.42
CA VAL A 102 -15.75 -5.23 -9.28
C VAL A 102 -15.60 -4.29 -8.08
N ALA A 103 -14.37 -3.91 -7.73
CA ALA A 103 -14.11 -2.94 -6.66
C ALA A 103 -14.74 -1.56 -6.95
N TYR A 104 -14.73 -1.13 -8.22
CA TYR A 104 -15.38 0.11 -8.65
C TYR A 104 -16.92 0.04 -8.53
N CYS A 105 -17.53 -1.03 -9.00
CA CYS A 105 -18.99 -1.24 -8.88
C CYS A 105 -19.45 -1.31 -7.40
N LEU A 106 -18.64 -1.87 -6.53
CA LEU A 106 -18.91 -1.97 -5.09
C LEU A 106 -18.64 -0.66 -4.31
N ASP A 107 -18.26 0.44 -4.95
CA ASP A 107 -17.82 1.69 -4.29
C ASP A 107 -16.59 1.51 -3.38
N ILE A 108 -15.83 0.45 -3.51
CA ILE A 108 -14.56 0.26 -2.78
C ILE A 108 -13.52 1.24 -3.29
N THR A 109 -13.41 1.40 -4.61
CA THR A 109 -12.60 2.44 -5.27
C THR A 109 -13.46 3.41 -6.07
N ARG A 110 -12.94 4.61 -6.31
CA ARG A 110 -13.56 5.63 -7.17
C ARG A 110 -12.90 5.76 -8.52
N VAL A 111 -11.81 5.04 -8.75
CA VAL A 111 -11.08 5.04 -10.02
C VAL A 111 -11.77 4.06 -10.97
N GLU A 112 -12.17 4.55 -12.14
CA GLU A 112 -12.75 3.73 -13.21
C GLU A 112 -11.60 3.03 -13.97
N PRO A 113 -11.49 1.68 -13.94
CA PRO A 113 -10.31 0.99 -14.43
C PRO A 113 -10.16 0.98 -15.95
N LEU A 114 -11.25 1.02 -16.72
CA LEU A 114 -11.19 0.95 -18.18
C LEU A 114 -10.77 2.31 -18.79
N ASP A 115 -11.29 3.42 -18.29
CA ASP A 115 -10.93 4.76 -18.74
C ASP A 115 -9.44 5.07 -18.49
N HIS A 116 -8.87 4.46 -17.45
CA HIS A 116 -7.45 4.61 -17.09
C HIS A 116 -6.56 3.47 -17.58
N GLY A 117 -7.09 2.51 -18.36
CA GLY A 117 -6.31 1.40 -18.90
C GLY A 117 -5.67 0.51 -17.82
N LEU A 118 -6.31 0.36 -16.66
CA LEU A 118 -5.76 -0.43 -15.56
C LEU A 118 -5.98 -1.93 -15.77
N ILE A 119 -4.97 -2.72 -15.40
CA ILE A 119 -4.93 -4.17 -15.63
C ILE A 119 -5.31 -4.91 -14.35
N PHE A 120 -6.34 -5.78 -14.43
CA PHE A 120 -6.85 -6.54 -13.29
C PHE A 120 -5.84 -7.54 -12.73
N GLU A 121 -5.05 -8.17 -13.60
CA GLU A 121 -4.06 -9.18 -13.22
C GLU A 121 -2.93 -8.62 -12.35
N ARG A 122 -2.76 -7.29 -12.34
CA ARG A 122 -1.87 -6.62 -11.38
C ARG A 122 -2.41 -6.71 -9.95
N PHE A 123 -3.72 -6.78 -9.78
CA PHE A 123 -4.40 -6.90 -8.49
C PHE A 123 -4.61 -8.37 -8.12
N LEU A 124 -5.30 -9.13 -8.98
CA LEU A 124 -5.55 -10.57 -8.84
C LEU A 124 -5.06 -11.30 -10.09
N ASN A 125 -4.06 -12.15 -9.92
CA ASN A 125 -3.48 -12.93 -11.00
C ASN A 125 -3.86 -14.42 -10.82
N PRO A 126 -4.67 -15.01 -11.71
CA PRO A 126 -5.09 -16.39 -11.59
C PRO A 126 -3.94 -17.40 -11.69
N SER A 127 -2.81 -17.01 -12.31
CA SER A 127 -1.60 -17.86 -12.37
C SER A 127 -0.76 -17.84 -11.08
N ARG A 128 -1.06 -16.92 -10.17
CA ARG A 128 -0.36 -16.77 -8.88
C ARG A 128 -1.39 -16.66 -7.76
N ILE A 129 -1.66 -17.77 -7.09
CA ILE A 129 -2.57 -17.78 -5.95
C ILE A 129 -1.93 -16.99 -4.80
N SER A 130 -2.43 -15.79 -4.56
CA SER A 130 -2.09 -14.96 -3.41
C SER A 130 -3.35 -14.26 -2.93
N MET A 131 -3.45 -14.05 -1.62
CA MET A 131 -4.58 -13.31 -1.06
C MET A 131 -4.60 -11.88 -1.62
N PRO A 132 -5.78 -11.36 -2.04
CA PRO A 132 -5.90 -9.96 -2.44
C PRO A 132 -5.60 -9.03 -1.26
N ASP A 133 -4.96 -7.90 -1.53
CA ASP A 133 -4.66 -6.88 -0.54
C ASP A 133 -5.27 -5.55 -0.99
N ILE A 134 -6.36 -5.16 -0.34
CA ILE A 134 -7.04 -3.88 -0.60
C ILE A 134 -6.68 -2.92 0.52
N ASP A 135 -5.76 -2.00 0.23
CA ASP A 135 -5.42 -0.91 1.13
C ASP A 135 -6.58 0.11 1.20
N MET A 136 -7.16 0.30 2.38
CA MET A 136 -8.26 1.22 2.60
C MET A 136 -7.80 2.43 3.40
N ASP A 137 -7.85 3.61 2.78
CA ASP A 137 -7.65 4.89 3.46
C ASP A 137 -8.99 5.39 4.02
N PHE A 138 -9.02 5.71 5.31
CA PHE A 138 -10.15 6.32 6.01
C PHE A 138 -9.75 7.66 6.61
N GLN A 139 -10.72 8.52 6.92
CA GLN A 139 -10.47 9.67 7.79
C GLN A 139 -9.79 9.20 9.09
N ASP A 140 -8.64 9.80 9.42
CA ASP A 140 -7.80 9.34 10.54
C ASP A 140 -8.50 9.50 11.89
N ASP A 141 -9.26 10.57 12.09
CA ASP A 141 -9.99 10.85 13.31
C ASP A 141 -11.24 9.96 13.52
N LEU A 142 -11.72 9.30 12.47
CA LEU A 142 -12.89 8.40 12.53
C LEU A 142 -12.55 6.93 12.26
N ARG A 143 -11.30 6.60 11.96
CA ARG A 143 -10.82 5.24 11.69
C ARG A 143 -11.17 4.24 12.79
N SER A 144 -11.03 4.64 14.04
CA SER A 144 -11.35 3.80 15.20
C SER A 144 -12.79 3.28 15.20
N LYS A 145 -13.75 4.05 14.66
CA LYS A 145 -15.15 3.63 14.53
C LYS A 145 -15.30 2.47 13.55
N ILE A 146 -14.55 2.47 12.44
CA ILE A 146 -14.58 1.39 11.44
C ILE A 146 -14.00 0.11 12.04
N ILE A 147 -12.86 0.21 12.73
CA ILE A 147 -12.23 -0.94 13.39
C ILE A 147 -13.15 -1.50 14.48
N LYS A 148 -13.82 -0.62 15.24
CA LYS A 148 -14.81 -1.06 16.23
C LYS A 148 -15.98 -1.79 15.58
N TYR A 149 -16.53 -1.24 14.49
CA TYR A 149 -17.60 -1.91 13.73
C TYR A 149 -17.17 -3.30 13.25
N CYS A 150 -15.95 -3.41 12.73
CA CYS A 150 -15.37 -4.68 12.31
C CYS A 150 -15.35 -5.69 13.47
N ALA A 151 -14.83 -5.29 14.65
CA ALA A 151 -14.80 -6.16 15.83
C ALA A 151 -16.18 -6.53 16.35
N ASP A 152 -17.13 -5.58 16.38
CA ASP A 152 -18.51 -5.81 16.81
C ASP A 152 -19.26 -6.76 15.87
N LYS A 153 -19.00 -6.67 14.55
CA LYS A 153 -19.66 -7.48 13.52
C LYS A 153 -19.12 -8.90 13.40
N TYR A 154 -17.79 -9.04 13.32
CA TYR A 154 -17.14 -10.34 13.07
C TYR A 154 -16.81 -11.10 14.36
N GLY A 155 -16.86 -10.45 15.50
CA GLY A 155 -16.57 -11.01 16.82
C GLY A 155 -15.23 -10.55 17.38
N HIS A 156 -15.25 -10.12 18.64
CA HIS A 156 -14.03 -9.63 19.34
C HIS A 156 -12.96 -10.71 19.53
N ASP A 157 -13.34 -11.97 19.51
CA ASP A 157 -12.43 -13.12 19.58
C ASP A 157 -11.87 -13.53 18.21
N LYS A 158 -12.48 -13.04 17.11
CA LYS A 158 -12.11 -13.31 15.71
C LYS A 158 -11.36 -12.15 15.06
N VAL A 159 -11.20 -11.03 15.76
CA VAL A 159 -10.53 -9.83 15.27
C VAL A 159 -9.36 -9.48 16.16
N ALA A 160 -8.15 -9.36 15.59
CA ALA A 160 -6.95 -9.00 16.31
C ALA A 160 -6.09 -7.99 15.53
N ALA A 161 -5.42 -7.10 16.25
CA ALA A 161 -4.38 -6.26 15.66
C ALA A 161 -3.10 -7.09 15.41
N ILE A 162 -2.27 -6.64 14.50
CA ILE A 162 -1.03 -7.33 14.14
C ILE A 162 0.13 -6.78 14.99
N ILE A 163 0.98 -7.67 15.50
CA ILE A 163 2.21 -7.29 16.18
C ILE A 163 3.26 -6.80 15.19
N THR A 164 4.15 -5.93 15.66
CA THR A 164 5.36 -5.54 14.93
C THR A 164 6.57 -5.65 15.86
N PHE A 165 7.70 -6.08 15.31
CA PHE A 165 8.95 -6.16 16.03
C PHE A 165 9.91 -5.08 15.52
N GLY A 166 10.29 -4.17 16.41
CA GLY A 166 11.33 -3.20 16.15
C GLY A 166 12.70 -3.83 16.38
N THR A 167 13.52 -3.92 15.35
CA THR A 167 14.89 -4.44 15.41
C THR A 167 15.91 -3.34 15.56
N LEU A 168 17.07 -3.66 16.14
CA LEU A 168 18.20 -2.75 16.24
C LEU A 168 18.85 -2.59 14.86
N GLY A 169 18.70 -1.42 14.26
CA GLY A 169 19.55 -1.04 13.13
C GLY A 169 20.90 -0.50 13.58
N ALA A 170 21.89 -0.38 12.70
CA ALA A 170 23.26 0.00 12.99
C ALA A 170 23.42 1.18 13.97
N LYS A 171 22.73 2.31 13.71
CA LYS A 171 22.81 3.49 14.61
C LYS A 171 22.24 3.25 15.99
N ALA A 172 21.15 2.49 16.09
CA ALA A 172 20.51 2.18 17.36
C ALA A 172 21.37 1.18 18.15
N ALA A 173 21.93 0.18 17.49
CA ALA A 173 22.85 -0.79 18.10
C ALA A 173 24.06 -0.10 18.69
N ILE A 174 24.74 0.80 17.96
CA ILE A 174 25.88 1.58 18.49
C ILE A 174 25.49 2.40 19.70
N ARG A 175 24.34 3.07 19.70
CA ARG A 175 23.91 3.90 20.83
C ARG A 175 23.55 3.06 22.06
N ASP A 176 22.85 1.95 21.87
CA ASP A 176 22.46 1.09 22.99
C ASP A 176 23.66 0.38 23.61
N VAL A 177 24.56 -0.17 22.77
CA VAL A 177 25.79 -0.82 23.24
C VAL A 177 26.73 0.22 23.89
N GLY A 178 26.90 1.39 23.27
CA GLY A 178 27.72 2.47 23.83
C GLY A 178 27.25 2.89 25.22
N ARG A 179 25.94 2.97 25.43
CA ARG A 179 25.37 3.26 26.76
C ARG A 179 25.65 2.14 27.78
N VAL A 180 25.61 0.87 27.38
CA VAL A 180 25.88 -0.27 28.25
C VAL A 180 27.36 -0.40 28.58
N MET A 181 28.24 -0.01 27.65
CA MET A 181 29.69 -0.03 27.81
C MET A 181 30.25 1.26 28.48
N ASP A 182 29.37 2.19 28.93
CA ASP A 182 29.73 3.49 29.52
C ASP A 182 30.66 4.33 28.62
N VAL A 183 30.56 4.18 27.30
CA VAL A 183 31.29 5.02 26.37
C VAL A 183 30.70 6.44 26.37
N PRO A 184 31.53 7.52 26.40
CA PRO A 184 31.03 8.89 26.41
C PRO A 184 30.03 9.16 25.26
N LEU A 185 28.89 9.78 25.58
CA LEU A 185 27.79 10.01 24.63
C LEU A 185 28.26 10.79 23.38
N SER A 186 29.22 11.72 23.55
CA SER A 186 29.80 12.50 22.43
C SER A 186 30.50 11.60 21.41
N GLU A 187 31.18 10.56 21.87
CA GLU A 187 31.91 9.63 21.00
C GLU A 187 30.97 8.64 20.34
N VAL A 188 29.98 8.11 21.09
CA VAL A 188 28.92 7.28 20.55
C VAL A 188 28.15 8.01 19.46
N ASP A 189 27.85 9.30 19.68
CA ASP A 189 27.18 10.13 18.68
C ASP A 189 28.05 10.40 17.47
N GLN A 190 29.36 10.58 17.65
CA GLN A 190 30.31 10.71 16.54
C GLN A 190 30.29 9.48 15.66
N VAL A 191 30.48 8.28 16.23
CA VAL A 191 30.43 7.01 15.51
C VAL A 191 29.07 6.82 14.81
N SER A 192 27.97 7.06 15.54
CA SER A 192 26.61 6.90 15.01
C SER A 192 26.32 7.86 13.84
N LYS A 193 26.84 9.09 13.84
CA LYS A 193 26.68 10.07 12.75
C LYS A 193 27.42 9.67 11.47
N LEU A 194 28.54 8.98 11.60
CA LEU A 194 29.32 8.50 10.45
C LEU A 194 28.59 7.39 9.68
N ILE A 195 27.64 6.67 10.29
CA ILE A 195 26.85 5.68 9.56
C ILE A 195 25.87 6.40 8.62
N PRO A 196 25.93 6.15 7.29
CA PRO A 196 25.01 6.76 6.35
C PRO A 196 23.58 6.39 6.65
N SER A 197 22.66 7.32 6.43
CA SER A 197 21.22 7.10 6.61
C SER A 197 20.52 7.56 5.35
N THR A 198 20.13 6.63 4.50
CA THR A 198 19.29 6.90 3.34
C THR A 198 17.90 6.37 3.58
N PRO A 199 16.84 7.10 3.24
CA PRO A 199 15.45 6.64 3.43
C PRO A 199 15.14 5.31 2.73
N SER A 200 15.92 4.96 1.69
CA SER A 200 15.68 3.79 0.84
C SER A 200 16.53 2.57 1.19
N LYS A 201 17.58 2.71 2.02
CA LYS A 201 18.48 1.60 2.35
C LYS A 201 18.98 1.75 3.78
N GLN A 202 18.68 0.76 4.62
CA GLN A 202 19.36 0.59 5.89
C GLN A 202 20.74 -0.01 5.62
N ILE A 203 21.79 0.75 5.97
CA ILE A 203 23.18 0.33 5.83
C ILE A 203 23.57 -0.41 7.10
N THR A 204 24.13 -1.60 6.98
CA THR A 204 24.67 -2.38 8.08
C THR A 204 26.02 -1.85 8.54
N ILE A 205 26.45 -2.18 9.75
CA ILE A 205 27.78 -1.78 10.27
C ILE A 205 28.92 -2.25 9.35
N PRO A 206 28.94 -3.51 8.86
CA PRO A 206 29.97 -3.95 7.91
C PRO A 206 29.97 -3.18 6.58
N GLU A 207 28.80 -2.80 6.06
CA GLU A 207 28.72 -1.97 4.85
C GLU A 207 29.25 -0.56 5.14
N ALA A 208 28.86 0.04 6.28
CA ALA A 208 29.34 1.36 6.66
C ALA A 208 30.88 1.40 6.85
N LEU A 209 31.47 0.36 7.45
CA LEU A 209 32.92 0.23 7.58
C LEU A 209 33.65 0.12 6.24
N LYS A 210 33.00 -0.36 5.19
CA LYS A 210 33.57 -0.43 3.83
C LYS A 210 33.43 0.90 3.08
N GLU A 211 32.31 1.60 3.29
CA GLU A 211 31.98 2.80 2.52
C GLU A 211 32.53 4.09 3.14
N VAL A 212 32.69 4.16 4.49
CA VAL A 212 33.04 5.36 5.22
C VAL A 212 34.47 5.26 5.80
N LYS A 213 35.44 5.96 5.18
CA LYS A 213 36.83 5.93 5.60
C LYS A 213 37.06 6.39 7.04
N GLU A 214 36.39 7.46 7.46
CA GLU A 214 36.52 8.01 8.82
C GLU A 214 36.03 7.01 9.88
N LEU A 215 34.96 6.27 9.60
CA LEU A 215 34.49 5.21 10.49
C LEU A 215 35.49 4.06 10.57
N LYS A 216 36.10 3.71 9.43
CA LYS A 216 37.14 2.68 9.36
C LYS A 216 38.41 3.09 10.13
N GLU A 217 38.82 4.35 10.03
CA GLU A 217 39.96 4.88 10.76
C GLU A 217 39.74 4.83 12.27
N LEU A 218 38.58 5.24 12.77
CA LEU A 218 38.19 5.10 14.19
C LEU A 218 38.20 3.64 14.64
N TYR A 219 37.65 2.75 13.83
CA TYR A 219 37.65 1.33 14.10
C TYR A 219 39.04 0.70 14.21
N ASP A 220 40.00 1.11 13.34
CA ASP A 220 41.33 0.57 13.30
C ASP A 220 42.29 1.20 14.35
N THR A 221 42.04 2.45 14.77
CA THR A 221 42.97 3.19 15.63
C THR A 221 42.57 3.26 17.11
N VAL A 222 41.27 3.11 17.41
CA VAL A 222 40.74 3.28 18.79
C VAL A 222 40.19 1.96 19.32
N PRO A 223 40.93 1.23 20.18
CA PRO A 223 40.58 -0.15 20.59
C PRO A 223 39.18 -0.29 21.21
N TYR A 224 38.76 0.62 22.11
CA TYR A 224 37.44 0.54 22.74
C TYR A 224 36.29 0.90 21.79
N LEU A 225 36.52 1.77 20.78
CA LEU A 225 35.55 2.02 19.73
C LEU A 225 35.41 0.82 18.77
N LYS A 226 36.49 0.09 18.54
CA LYS A 226 36.45 -1.17 17.82
C LYS A 226 35.58 -2.17 18.55
N GLU A 227 35.80 -2.37 19.87
CA GLU A 227 34.99 -3.25 20.70
C GLU A 227 33.50 -2.84 20.71
N LEU A 228 33.22 -1.54 20.80
CA LEU A 228 31.87 -0.99 20.67
C LEU A 228 31.24 -1.36 19.34
N ILE A 229 31.95 -1.13 18.22
CA ILE A 229 31.44 -1.37 16.86
C ILE A 229 31.23 -2.88 16.61
N ASP A 230 32.16 -3.72 17.05
CA ASP A 230 32.06 -5.19 16.91
C ASP A 230 30.88 -5.73 17.73
N THR A 231 30.72 -5.28 18.98
CA THR A 231 29.58 -5.66 19.82
C THR A 231 28.26 -5.18 19.23
N ALA A 232 28.20 -3.94 18.74
CA ALA A 232 27.02 -3.40 18.09
C ALA A 232 26.65 -4.16 16.82
N HIS A 233 27.64 -4.62 16.05
CA HIS A 233 27.39 -5.45 14.87
C HIS A 233 26.71 -6.78 15.24
N HIS A 234 27.12 -7.45 16.34
CA HIS A 234 26.45 -8.66 16.80
C HIS A 234 25.01 -8.42 17.28
N MET A 235 24.69 -7.17 17.64
CA MET A 235 23.34 -6.77 18.07
C MET A 235 22.45 -6.29 16.92
N GLU A 236 23.00 -6.08 15.73
CA GLU A 236 22.17 -5.70 14.57
C GLU A 236 21.13 -6.77 14.24
N GLY A 237 19.90 -6.32 13.98
CA GLY A 237 18.78 -7.20 13.64
C GLY A 237 18.10 -7.88 14.85
N VAL A 238 18.68 -7.78 16.04
CA VAL A 238 18.04 -8.31 17.26
C VAL A 238 16.79 -7.50 17.59
N VAL A 239 15.70 -8.19 17.95
CA VAL A 239 14.44 -7.55 18.38
C VAL A 239 14.69 -6.76 19.66
N ARG A 240 14.36 -5.46 19.62
CA ARG A 240 14.51 -4.56 20.75
C ARG A 240 13.19 -4.29 21.46
N ASN A 241 12.15 -4.07 20.71
CA ASN A 241 10.83 -3.70 21.23
C ASN A 241 9.71 -4.29 20.39
N VAL A 242 8.56 -4.36 21.01
CA VAL A 242 7.32 -4.84 20.43
C VAL A 242 6.39 -3.64 20.26
N GLY A 243 5.72 -3.58 19.13
CA GLY A 243 4.69 -2.59 18.81
C GLY A 243 3.43 -3.25 18.27
N THR A 244 2.43 -2.45 18.00
CA THR A 244 1.22 -2.86 17.27
C THR A 244 1.25 -2.20 15.89
N HIS A 245 0.92 -2.97 14.85
CA HIS A 245 0.85 -2.45 13.49
C HIS A 245 -0.17 -1.30 13.42
N ALA A 246 0.21 -0.22 12.74
CA ALA A 246 -0.60 0.99 12.73
C ALA A 246 -1.96 0.82 12.05
N ALA A 247 -2.11 -0.13 11.13
CA ALA A 247 -3.28 -0.27 10.28
C ALA A 247 -3.82 -1.71 10.17
N GLY A 248 -2.95 -2.72 10.23
CA GLY A 248 -3.30 -4.11 9.95
C GLY A 248 -4.17 -4.75 11.03
N ILE A 249 -5.30 -5.29 10.61
CA ILE A 249 -6.22 -6.06 11.44
C ILE A 249 -6.43 -7.41 10.76
N VAL A 250 -6.34 -8.48 11.55
CA VAL A 250 -6.68 -9.84 11.13
C VAL A 250 -8.12 -10.13 11.47
N ILE A 251 -8.82 -10.75 10.53
CA ILE A 251 -10.20 -11.22 10.70
C ILE A 251 -10.23 -12.71 10.32
N THR A 252 -10.74 -13.55 11.21
CA THR A 252 -10.76 -15.02 11.05
C THR A 252 -12.17 -15.60 11.08
N ASP A 253 -12.35 -16.78 10.51
CA ASP A 253 -13.60 -17.55 10.55
C ASP A 253 -13.86 -18.16 11.93
N GLU A 254 -12.82 -18.54 12.66
CA GLU A 254 -12.86 -19.05 14.04
C GLU A 254 -12.08 -18.10 14.97
N PRO A 255 -12.15 -18.28 16.31
CA PRO A 255 -11.35 -17.47 17.23
C PRO A 255 -9.87 -17.43 16.85
N VAL A 256 -9.26 -16.23 16.81
CA VAL A 256 -7.87 -16.03 16.39
C VAL A 256 -6.89 -16.90 17.17
N ILE A 257 -7.20 -17.21 18.43
CA ILE A 257 -6.36 -18.09 19.29
C ILE A 257 -6.21 -19.51 18.73
N ASN A 258 -7.11 -19.96 17.85
CA ASN A 258 -7.02 -21.27 17.21
C ASN A 258 -5.91 -21.31 16.15
N TYR A 259 -5.47 -20.15 15.66
CA TYR A 259 -4.46 -20.01 14.62
C TYR A 259 -3.12 -19.52 15.12
N VAL A 260 -3.15 -18.51 16.02
CA VAL A 260 -1.94 -17.85 16.52
C VAL A 260 -2.07 -17.49 17.99
N PRO A 261 -0.96 -17.49 18.75
CA PRO A 261 -0.98 -16.99 20.11
C PRO A 261 -1.25 -15.49 20.14
N LEU A 262 -1.90 -15.02 21.20
CA LEU A 262 -2.31 -13.64 21.38
C LEU A 262 -1.51 -12.94 22.47
N HIS A 263 -1.38 -11.63 22.32
CA HIS A 263 -0.76 -10.70 23.25
C HIS A 263 -1.74 -9.58 23.61
N ARG A 264 -1.54 -8.94 24.74
CA ARG A 264 -2.28 -7.72 25.09
C ARG A 264 -1.75 -6.53 24.31
N PRO A 265 -2.59 -5.54 23.95
CA PRO A 265 -2.11 -4.31 23.33
C PRO A 265 -1.00 -3.67 24.16
N THR A 266 0.02 -3.14 23.48
CA THR A 266 1.14 -2.45 24.10
C THR A 266 0.75 -1.09 24.70
N SER A 267 -0.36 -0.53 24.25
CA SER A 267 -0.96 0.71 24.75
C SER A 267 -2.33 0.41 25.36
N ASN A 268 -2.54 0.86 26.58
CA ASN A 268 -3.82 0.76 27.29
C ASN A 268 -4.75 1.95 26.99
N SER A 269 -4.59 2.64 25.87
CA SER A 269 -5.51 3.72 25.51
C SER A 269 -6.91 3.13 25.25
N ASP A 270 -7.94 3.77 25.79
CA ASP A 270 -9.34 3.42 25.53
C ASP A 270 -9.70 3.53 24.05
N ASP A 271 -8.87 4.21 23.27
CA ASP A 271 -8.99 4.39 21.81
C ASP A 271 -8.61 3.15 21.00
N THR A 272 -8.13 2.06 21.63
CA THR A 272 -7.81 0.83 20.91
C THR A 272 -9.06 -0.05 20.84
N PRO A 273 -9.78 -0.08 19.72
CA PRO A 273 -11.05 -0.81 19.63
C PRO A 273 -10.88 -2.33 19.64
N VAL A 274 -9.67 -2.83 19.34
CA VAL A 274 -9.31 -4.25 19.35
C VAL A 274 -8.44 -4.54 20.57
N LYS A 275 -8.87 -5.51 21.39
CA LYS A 275 -8.24 -5.85 22.68
C LYS A 275 -7.21 -6.96 22.59
N SER A 276 -7.04 -7.57 21.42
CA SER A 276 -6.12 -8.67 21.16
C SER A 276 -5.11 -8.28 20.09
N VAL A 277 -3.86 -8.71 20.26
CA VAL A 277 -2.77 -8.53 19.28
C VAL A 277 -2.18 -9.91 18.99
N THR A 278 -1.93 -10.24 17.72
CA THR A 278 -1.26 -11.50 17.36
C THR A 278 0.18 -11.48 17.87
N GLN A 279 0.76 -12.64 18.19
CA GLN A 279 2.20 -12.74 18.48
C GLN A 279 3.04 -13.06 17.24
N PHE A 280 2.40 -13.24 16.10
CA PHE A 280 3.05 -13.39 14.81
C PHE A 280 2.88 -12.11 14.00
N GLU A 281 3.95 -11.68 13.34
CA GLU A 281 3.94 -10.54 12.43
C GLU A 281 3.34 -10.91 11.06
N MET A 282 3.06 -9.90 10.27
CA MET A 282 2.33 -9.96 9.00
C MET A 282 2.77 -11.10 8.07
N ALA A 283 4.08 -11.28 7.85
CA ALA A 283 4.59 -12.32 6.94
C ALA A 283 4.20 -13.75 7.38
N HIS A 284 4.13 -14.00 8.68
CA HIS A 284 3.72 -15.30 9.22
C HIS A 284 2.19 -15.48 9.14
N LEU A 285 1.43 -14.41 9.31
CA LEU A 285 -0.04 -14.45 9.20
C LEU A 285 -0.47 -14.71 7.75
N ASP A 286 0.21 -14.08 6.79
CA ASP A 286 0.01 -14.34 5.36
C ASP A 286 0.33 -15.79 5.01
N ALA A 287 1.44 -16.33 5.54
CA ALA A 287 1.83 -17.72 5.33
C ALA A 287 0.83 -18.73 5.94
N LEU A 288 0.14 -18.35 7.01
CA LEU A 288 -0.95 -19.11 7.62
C LEU A 288 -2.29 -18.95 6.88
N GLY A 289 -2.37 -18.09 5.87
CA GLY A 289 -3.59 -17.85 5.11
C GLY A 289 -4.66 -17.07 5.85
N LEU A 290 -4.28 -16.27 6.84
CA LEU A 290 -5.21 -15.42 7.60
C LEU A 290 -5.52 -14.14 6.82
N LEU A 291 -6.79 -13.73 6.83
CA LEU A 291 -7.21 -12.50 6.19
C LEU A 291 -6.72 -11.27 6.95
N LYS A 292 -5.92 -10.46 6.28
CA LYS A 292 -5.53 -9.12 6.73
C LYS A 292 -6.35 -8.05 6.01
N VAL A 293 -6.79 -7.05 6.73
CA VAL A 293 -7.39 -5.82 6.18
C VAL A 293 -6.63 -4.63 6.76
N ASP A 294 -6.15 -3.75 5.89
CA ASP A 294 -5.43 -2.54 6.28
C ASP A 294 -6.38 -1.35 6.40
N PHE A 295 -6.59 -0.90 7.63
CA PHE A 295 -7.35 0.31 7.97
C PHE A 295 -6.40 1.49 8.11
N LEU A 296 -6.04 2.12 7.01
CA LEU A 296 -5.11 3.25 7.05
C LEU A 296 -5.81 4.55 7.43
N GLY A 297 -5.22 5.33 8.33
CA GLY A 297 -5.69 6.67 8.67
C GLY A 297 -5.00 7.70 7.78
N LEU A 298 -5.76 8.48 7.02
CA LEU A 298 -5.23 9.52 6.16
C LEU A 298 -5.76 10.89 6.60
N ALA A 299 -4.89 11.71 7.21
CA ALA A 299 -5.23 13.04 7.69
C ALA A 299 -5.76 13.97 6.57
N THR A 300 -5.30 13.77 5.33
CA THR A 300 -5.80 14.53 4.18
C THR A 300 -7.28 14.29 3.93
N LEU A 301 -7.78 13.07 4.10
CA LEU A 301 -9.23 12.81 4.00
C LEU A 301 -10.02 13.55 5.08
N THR A 302 -9.49 13.65 6.29
CA THR A 302 -10.09 14.45 7.38
C THR A 302 -10.10 15.94 7.02
N ILE A 303 -8.99 16.47 6.50
CA ILE A 303 -8.91 17.87 6.06
C ILE A 303 -9.93 18.16 4.95
N MET A 304 -10.02 17.27 3.94
CA MET A 304 -10.96 17.42 2.83
C MET A 304 -12.42 17.34 3.31
N ALA A 305 -12.76 16.41 4.19
CA ALA A 305 -14.09 16.28 4.74
C ALA A 305 -14.51 17.54 5.52
N ARG A 306 -13.63 18.05 6.39
CA ARG A 306 -13.88 19.29 7.14
C ARG A 306 -13.98 20.52 6.23
N ALA A 307 -13.12 20.61 5.20
CA ALA A 307 -13.22 21.68 4.20
C ALA A 307 -14.55 21.64 3.46
N SER A 308 -15.02 20.45 3.08
CA SER A 308 -16.33 20.25 2.46
C SER A 308 -17.47 20.70 3.37
N GLU A 309 -17.43 20.36 4.66
CA GLU A 309 -18.42 20.83 5.66
C GLU A 309 -18.43 22.38 5.79
N MET A 310 -17.24 22.98 5.80
CA MET A 310 -17.11 24.45 5.85
C MET A 310 -17.67 25.11 4.58
N ILE A 311 -17.40 24.55 3.41
CA ILE A 311 -17.93 25.03 2.13
C ILE A 311 -19.46 24.90 2.12
N LYS A 312 -19.99 23.77 2.57
CA LYS A 312 -21.44 23.56 2.68
C LYS A 312 -22.10 24.58 3.61
N SER A 313 -21.50 24.81 4.80
CA SER A 313 -22.07 25.75 5.78
C SER A 313 -22.02 27.18 5.33
N ARG A 314 -21.00 27.63 4.58
CA ARG A 314 -20.78 29.02 4.16
C ARG A 314 -21.39 29.34 2.81
N HIS A 315 -21.39 28.40 1.89
CA HIS A 315 -21.74 28.62 0.49
C HIS A 315 -22.92 27.76 0.02
N ASN A 316 -23.44 26.87 0.88
CA ASN A 316 -24.49 25.90 0.55
C ASN A 316 -24.15 25.01 -0.66
N VAL A 317 -22.84 24.75 -0.87
CA VAL A 317 -22.33 23.86 -1.91
C VAL A 317 -21.98 22.52 -1.27
N ASN A 318 -22.58 21.44 -1.75
CA ASN A 318 -22.30 20.10 -1.25
C ASN A 318 -21.18 19.46 -2.07
N MET A 319 -19.96 19.47 -1.54
CA MET A 319 -18.80 18.80 -2.15
C MET A 319 -18.61 17.40 -1.56
N THR A 320 -18.27 16.47 -2.41
CA THR A 320 -17.98 15.06 -2.06
C THR A 320 -16.80 14.59 -2.88
N LEU A 321 -16.18 13.46 -2.51
CA LEU A 321 -15.09 12.88 -3.31
C LEU A 321 -15.50 12.54 -4.77
N GLN A 322 -16.80 12.49 -5.08
CA GLN A 322 -17.32 12.19 -6.41
C GLN A 322 -17.48 13.42 -7.30
N ASN A 323 -17.71 14.60 -6.71
CA ASN A 323 -18.05 15.83 -7.47
C ASN A 323 -16.99 16.94 -7.38
N ILE A 324 -15.84 16.67 -6.79
CA ILE A 324 -14.69 17.60 -6.83
C ILE A 324 -14.21 17.68 -8.28
N PRO A 325 -14.14 18.88 -8.90
CA PRO A 325 -13.58 19.06 -10.23
C PRO A 325 -12.11 18.60 -10.28
N ILE A 326 -11.74 17.83 -11.30
CA ILE A 326 -10.38 17.31 -11.49
C ILE A 326 -9.62 18.03 -12.62
N ASP A 327 -10.28 18.98 -13.29
CA ASP A 327 -9.82 19.65 -14.50
C ASP A 327 -9.83 21.19 -14.39
N ASP A 328 -9.87 21.75 -13.16
CA ASP A 328 -9.86 23.19 -12.95
C ASP A 328 -8.47 23.79 -13.27
N PRO A 329 -8.35 24.61 -14.36
CA PRO A 329 -7.09 25.22 -14.76
C PRO A 329 -6.50 26.14 -13.69
N SER A 330 -7.34 26.86 -12.94
CA SER A 330 -6.89 27.80 -11.90
C SER A 330 -6.16 27.07 -10.76
N THR A 331 -6.59 25.87 -10.44
CA THR A 331 -5.91 25.02 -9.45
C THR A 331 -4.52 24.60 -9.92
N PHE A 332 -4.35 24.21 -11.19
CA PHE A 332 -3.05 23.84 -11.74
C PHE A 332 -2.11 25.04 -11.83
N GLU A 333 -2.61 26.20 -12.25
CA GLU A 333 -1.83 27.45 -12.26
C GLU A 333 -1.36 27.80 -10.85
N PHE A 334 -2.26 27.74 -9.86
CA PHE A 334 -1.94 27.99 -8.46
C PHE A 334 -0.85 27.05 -7.92
N LEU A 335 -0.93 25.73 -8.23
CA LEU A 335 0.10 24.76 -7.88
C LEU A 335 1.44 25.10 -8.55
N GLY A 336 1.42 25.54 -9.82
CA GLY A 336 2.60 25.98 -10.57
C GLY A 336 3.34 27.16 -9.96
N THR A 337 2.68 27.97 -9.14
CA THR A 337 3.32 29.07 -8.37
C THR A 337 4.07 28.58 -7.13
N GLY A 338 3.97 27.29 -6.76
CA GLY A 338 4.62 26.70 -5.59
C GLY A 338 3.78 26.72 -4.31
N HIS A 339 2.52 27.09 -4.39
CA HIS A 339 1.58 27.01 -3.26
C HIS A 339 1.09 25.59 -3.06
N THR A 340 1.97 24.72 -2.55
CA THR A 340 1.71 23.28 -2.36
C THR A 340 1.55 22.88 -0.89
N ALA A 341 1.57 23.84 0.04
CA ALA A 341 1.41 23.57 1.46
C ALA A 341 0.05 22.92 1.75
N GLY A 342 0.03 21.82 2.49
CA GLY A 342 -1.18 21.06 2.81
C GLY A 342 -1.76 20.24 1.64
N VAL A 343 -1.14 20.27 0.46
CA VAL A 343 -1.55 19.44 -0.69
C VAL A 343 -0.85 18.09 -0.60
N PHE A 344 -1.65 17.03 -0.43
CA PHE A 344 -1.14 15.68 -0.24
C PHE A 344 -0.08 15.29 -1.28
N GLN A 345 1.05 14.77 -0.81
CA GLN A 345 2.23 14.36 -1.60
C GLN A 345 2.96 15.47 -2.35
N LEU A 346 2.43 16.70 -2.43
CA LEU A 346 3.08 17.81 -3.14
C LEU A 346 3.80 18.80 -2.20
N GLU A 347 3.59 18.72 -0.89
CA GLU A 347 4.04 19.69 0.12
C GLU A 347 5.55 19.65 0.45
N GLY A 348 6.26 18.59 0.06
CA GLY A 348 7.70 18.49 0.30
C GLY A 348 8.50 19.48 -0.56
N SER A 349 9.50 20.18 0.01
CA SER A 349 10.27 21.22 -0.69
C SER A 349 10.89 20.77 -2.02
N GLY A 350 11.35 19.52 -2.10
CA GLY A 350 11.87 18.94 -3.36
C GLY A 350 10.78 18.76 -4.41
N MET A 351 9.60 18.28 -4.01
CA MET A 351 8.46 18.12 -4.90
C MET A 351 7.95 19.49 -5.37
N THR A 352 7.77 20.43 -4.46
CA THR A 352 7.36 21.81 -4.79
C THR A 352 8.25 22.43 -5.86
N ARG A 353 9.58 22.27 -5.75
CA ARG A 353 10.52 22.77 -6.76
C ARG A 353 10.26 22.18 -8.15
N TYR A 354 9.98 20.89 -8.24
CA TYR A 354 9.66 20.25 -9.52
C TYR A 354 8.29 20.67 -10.07
N ILE A 355 7.28 20.84 -9.21
CA ILE A 355 5.95 21.36 -9.62
C ILE A 355 6.08 22.77 -10.21
N VAL A 356 6.89 23.65 -9.60
CA VAL A 356 7.17 25.00 -10.13
C VAL A 356 7.86 24.95 -11.48
N GLN A 357 8.83 24.04 -11.69
CA GLN A 357 9.50 23.87 -12.97
C GLN A 357 8.58 23.26 -14.03
N MET A 358 7.72 22.35 -13.64
CA MET A 358 6.82 21.64 -14.53
C MET A 358 5.67 22.53 -15.02
N GLN A 359 5.17 23.48 -14.21
CA GLN A 359 4.00 24.30 -14.55
C GLN A 359 2.82 23.42 -15.02
N PRO A 360 2.24 22.59 -14.15
CA PRO A 360 1.25 21.58 -14.55
C PRO A 360 0.01 22.23 -15.14
N LYS A 361 -0.59 21.57 -16.15
CA LYS A 361 -1.82 22.03 -16.82
C LYS A 361 -3.00 21.08 -16.64
N ASN A 362 -2.75 19.89 -16.14
CA ASN A 362 -3.77 18.84 -15.94
C ASN A 362 -3.33 17.84 -14.87
N LEU A 363 -4.31 17.04 -14.42
CA LEU A 363 -4.10 16.03 -13.39
C LEU A 363 -3.12 14.92 -13.82
N ALA A 364 -3.11 14.53 -15.11
CA ALA A 364 -2.21 13.47 -15.61
C ALA A 364 -0.73 13.84 -15.38
N GLN A 365 -0.36 15.11 -15.54
CA GLN A 365 0.99 15.59 -15.28
C GLN A 365 1.35 15.52 -13.79
N ILE A 366 0.40 15.84 -12.91
CA ILE A 366 0.59 15.68 -11.46
C ILE A 366 0.77 14.21 -11.08
N ILE A 367 -0.07 13.31 -11.63
CA ILE A 367 0.04 11.85 -11.42
C ILE A 367 1.43 11.35 -11.85
N ALA A 368 1.89 11.77 -13.03
CA ALA A 368 3.22 11.40 -13.53
C ALA A 368 4.34 11.90 -12.62
N MET A 369 4.25 13.14 -12.13
CA MET A 369 5.24 13.71 -11.21
C MET A 369 5.30 12.94 -9.88
N VAL A 370 4.14 12.61 -9.30
CA VAL A 370 4.06 11.81 -8.07
C VAL A 370 4.64 10.41 -8.29
N ALA A 371 4.47 9.82 -9.47
CA ALA A 371 5.03 8.52 -9.81
C ALA A 371 6.55 8.58 -10.05
N LEU A 372 7.07 9.67 -10.63
CA LEU A 372 8.49 9.89 -10.87
C LEU A 372 9.28 10.26 -9.61
N TYR A 373 8.65 10.98 -8.66
CA TYR A 373 9.32 11.45 -7.45
C TYR A 373 9.52 10.32 -6.44
N ARG A 374 10.31 9.31 -6.83
CA ARG A 374 10.70 8.15 -6.02
C ARG A 374 12.15 7.78 -6.31
N PRO A 375 12.86 7.12 -5.37
CA PRO A 375 14.20 6.60 -5.65
C PRO A 375 14.19 5.69 -6.89
N GLY A 376 15.07 5.98 -7.85
CA GLY A 376 15.17 5.33 -9.15
C GLY A 376 14.58 6.18 -10.28
N PRO A 377 13.27 6.39 -10.39
CA PRO A 377 12.69 7.22 -11.46
C PRO A 377 12.99 8.72 -11.35
N LEU A 378 13.45 9.20 -10.20
CA LEU A 378 13.74 10.62 -9.92
C LEU A 378 14.66 11.25 -10.98
N ASP A 379 15.62 10.49 -11.49
CA ASP A 379 16.61 10.97 -12.47
C ASP A 379 15.97 11.30 -13.84
N PHE A 380 14.76 10.81 -14.11
CA PHE A 380 14.04 11.08 -15.34
C PHE A 380 13.17 12.36 -15.29
N ILE A 381 13.00 12.99 -14.12
CA ILE A 381 12.18 14.19 -13.97
C ILE A 381 12.66 15.35 -14.86
N PRO A 382 13.98 15.66 -14.95
CA PRO A 382 14.42 16.73 -15.83
C PRO A 382 14.08 16.51 -17.31
N SER A 383 14.27 15.28 -17.81
CA SER A 383 13.90 14.93 -19.20
C SER A 383 12.38 14.95 -19.40
N TYR A 384 11.61 14.48 -18.42
CA TYR A 384 10.14 14.56 -18.47
C TYR A 384 9.66 16.00 -18.63
N ILE A 385 10.17 16.93 -17.81
CA ILE A 385 9.82 18.35 -17.88
C ILE A 385 10.23 18.98 -19.21
N LYS A 386 11.48 18.75 -19.67
CA LYS A 386 11.97 19.28 -20.95
C LYS A 386 11.14 18.78 -22.16
N ARG A 387 10.81 17.49 -22.19
CA ARG A 387 9.99 16.91 -23.25
C ARG A 387 8.56 17.44 -23.22
N MET A 388 8.00 17.62 -22.02
CA MET A 388 6.69 18.22 -21.85
C MET A 388 6.63 19.68 -22.37
N HIS A 389 7.71 20.44 -22.21
CA HIS A 389 7.84 21.81 -22.73
C HIS A 389 8.30 21.88 -24.18
N GLY A 390 8.65 20.76 -24.82
CA GLY A 390 9.16 20.73 -26.19
C GLY A 390 10.64 21.14 -26.32
N GLU A 391 11.37 21.19 -25.22
CA GLU A 391 12.80 21.53 -25.15
C GLU A 391 13.70 20.31 -25.42
N GLU A 392 13.16 19.10 -25.33
CA GLU A 392 13.84 17.84 -25.63
C GLU A 392 12.94 16.99 -26.53
N GLU A 393 13.52 16.38 -27.59
CA GLU A 393 12.79 15.53 -28.52
C GLU A 393 12.30 14.25 -27.84
N VAL A 394 11.04 13.87 -28.09
CA VAL A 394 10.47 12.60 -27.62
C VAL A 394 10.88 11.49 -28.57
N THR A 395 11.66 10.55 -28.08
CA THR A 395 12.12 9.40 -28.86
C THR A 395 11.58 8.08 -28.32
N TYR A 396 11.31 7.14 -29.18
CA TYR A 396 10.87 5.78 -28.86
C TYR A 396 11.87 4.77 -29.40
N ARG A 397 12.21 3.75 -28.62
CA ARG A 397 13.13 2.68 -29.07
C ARG A 397 12.58 1.88 -30.25
N HIS A 398 11.26 1.83 -30.39
CA HIS A 398 10.56 1.19 -31.48
C HIS A 398 9.21 1.89 -31.73
N PRO A 399 8.73 2.04 -32.96
CA PRO A 399 7.47 2.73 -33.26
C PRO A 399 6.24 2.16 -32.51
N SER A 400 6.20 0.84 -32.28
CA SER A 400 5.11 0.19 -31.50
C SER A 400 5.06 0.62 -30.04
N MET A 401 6.10 1.28 -29.53
CA MET A 401 6.13 1.80 -28.14
C MET A 401 5.45 3.17 -28.02
N GLU A 402 5.30 3.91 -29.11
CA GLU A 402 4.68 5.24 -29.07
C GLU A 402 3.29 5.23 -28.42
N PRO A 403 2.34 4.37 -28.80
CA PRO A 403 1.00 4.35 -28.20
C PRO A 403 1.01 4.06 -26.69
N ILE A 404 2.07 3.40 -26.18
CA ILE A 404 2.19 3.00 -24.77
C ILE A 404 2.80 4.14 -23.94
N PHE A 405 3.79 4.84 -24.49
CA PHE A 405 4.58 5.83 -23.74
C PHE A 405 4.32 7.27 -24.17
N LYS A 406 3.40 7.53 -25.09
CA LYS A 406 3.09 8.88 -25.58
C LYS A 406 2.65 9.84 -24.50
N GLU A 407 1.77 9.38 -23.59
CA GLU A 407 1.25 10.15 -22.48
C GLU A 407 2.36 10.59 -21.49
N THR A 408 3.42 9.80 -21.42
CA THR A 408 4.57 10.03 -20.53
C THR A 408 5.82 10.49 -21.29
N TYR A 409 5.65 11.07 -22.46
CA TYR A 409 6.73 11.64 -23.29
C TYR A 409 7.88 10.65 -23.55
N GLY A 410 7.56 9.38 -23.82
CA GLY A 410 8.54 8.32 -24.10
C GLY A 410 9.26 7.74 -22.88
N ILE A 411 8.89 8.13 -21.67
CA ILE A 411 9.48 7.64 -20.42
C ILE A 411 8.57 6.57 -19.83
N ALA A 412 9.13 5.41 -19.45
CA ALA A 412 8.41 4.38 -18.73
C ALA A 412 8.21 4.80 -17.25
N ILE A 413 7.01 5.19 -16.89
CA ILE A 413 6.65 5.69 -15.56
C ILE A 413 5.78 4.67 -14.81
N TYR A 414 4.75 4.16 -15.50
CA TYR A 414 3.74 3.30 -14.89
C TYR A 414 4.04 1.82 -15.08
N GLN A 415 3.67 1.02 -14.10
CA GLN A 415 3.84 -0.44 -14.17
C GLN A 415 3.03 -1.04 -15.31
N GLU A 416 1.84 -0.50 -15.56
CA GLU A 416 0.97 -0.88 -16.68
C GLU A 416 1.65 -0.69 -18.03
N GLN A 417 2.45 0.35 -18.20
CA GLN A 417 3.20 0.57 -19.44
C GLN A 417 4.21 -0.55 -19.70
N LEU A 418 4.87 -1.07 -18.66
CA LEU A 418 5.77 -2.23 -18.80
C LEU A 418 4.98 -3.48 -19.18
N MET A 419 3.82 -3.71 -18.55
CA MET A 419 2.95 -4.82 -18.87
C MET A 419 2.43 -4.72 -20.32
N PHE A 420 1.95 -3.55 -20.75
CA PHE A 420 1.52 -3.33 -22.13
C PHE A 420 2.64 -3.53 -23.14
N ALA A 421 3.86 -3.12 -22.80
CA ALA A 421 5.02 -3.37 -23.67
C ALA A 421 5.30 -4.88 -23.79
N ALA A 422 5.28 -5.62 -22.67
CA ALA A 422 5.43 -7.07 -22.69
C ALA A 422 4.32 -7.76 -23.51
N MET A 423 3.08 -7.34 -23.35
CA MET A 423 1.94 -7.89 -24.09
C MET A 423 2.00 -7.57 -25.61
N LYS A 424 2.21 -6.29 -25.96
CA LYS A 424 2.15 -5.85 -27.38
C LYS A 424 3.38 -6.22 -28.19
N ILE A 425 4.56 -6.26 -27.55
CA ILE A 425 5.83 -6.50 -28.23
C ILE A 425 6.31 -7.93 -27.99
N GLY A 426 6.19 -8.42 -26.76
CA GLY A 426 6.62 -9.76 -26.36
C GLY A 426 5.58 -10.85 -26.59
N GLY A 427 4.32 -10.50 -26.87
CA GLY A 427 3.23 -11.45 -27.05
C GLY A 427 2.78 -12.14 -25.73
N TYR A 428 3.11 -11.55 -24.60
CA TYR A 428 2.75 -12.08 -23.28
C TYR A 428 1.24 -11.93 -23.02
N THR A 429 0.67 -12.86 -22.31
CA THR A 429 -0.64 -12.68 -21.66
C THR A 429 -0.54 -11.66 -20.53
N ALA A 430 -1.66 -11.12 -20.07
CA ALA A 430 -1.67 -10.18 -18.94
C ALA A 430 -1.10 -10.80 -17.64
N ALA A 431 -1.39 -12.08 -17.41
CA ALA A 431 -0.87 -12.83 -16.26
C ALA A 431 0.66 -13.02 -16.31
N GLU A 432 1.22 -13.34 -17.47
CA GLU A 432 2.67 -13.45 -17.69
C GLU A 432 3.36 -12.09 -17.59
N ALA A 433 2.73 -11.02 -18.11
CA ALA A 433 3.23 -9.65 -18.02
C ALA A 433 3.30 -9.17 -16.56
N ASP A 434 2.33 -9.55 -15.70
CA ASP A 434 2.42 -9.29 -14.25
C ASP A 434 3.55 -10.08 -13.59
N GLY A 435 3.78 -11.33 -14.01
CA GLY A 435 4.93 -12.14 -13.57
C GLY A 435 6.25 -11.41 -13.84
N LEU A 436 6.46 -10.94 -15.07
CA LEU A 436 7.64 -10.16 -15.47
C LEU A 436 7.78 -8.87 -14.64
N ARG A 437 6.69 -8.10 -14.48
CA ARG A 437 6.66 -6.89 -13.65
C ARG A 437 7.07 -7.20 -12.21
N SER A 438 6.56 -8.29 -11.63
CA SER A 438 6.88 -8.72 -10.27
C SER A 438 8.35 -9.09 -10.10
N ALA A 439 8.93 -9.82 -11.07
CA ALA A 439 10.33 -10.19 -11.09
C ALA A 439 11.23 -8.95 -11.13
N ILE A 440 10.93 -7.97 -11.98
CA ILE A 440 11.65 -6.69 -12.07
C ILE A 440 11.56 -5.94 -10.73
N SER A 441 10.37 -5.81 -10.15
CA SER A 441 10.15 -5.08 -8.91
C SER A 441 10.86 -5.69 -7.70
N LYS A 442 10.93 -7.03 -7.64
CA LYS A 442 11.62 -7.78 -6.59
C LYS A 442 13.10 -8.02 -6.87
N LYS A 443 13.64 -7.48 -7.96
CA LYS A 443 15.03 -7.65 -8.42
C LYS A 443 15.47 -9.12 -8.52
N LYS A 444 14.56 -10.01 -8.91
CA LYS A 444 14.81 -11.42 -9.06
C LYS A 444 15.33 -11.71 -10.47
N ALA A 445 16.64 -11.63 -10.67
CA ALA A 445 17.28 -11.82 -11.97
C ALA A 445 17.16 -13.26 -12.55
N LYS A 446 16.72 -14.24 -11.74
CA LYS A 446 16.61 -15.65 -12.15
C LYS A 446 15.18 -16.07 -12.58
N GLU A 447 14.19 -15.25 -12.28
CA GLU A 447 12.81 -15.39 -12.75
C GLU A 447 12.58 -14.55 -14.02
#